data_eae0313d05fbdbe136f505575fd077ee
#
_entry.id   eae0313d05fbdbe136f505575fd077ee
#
_cell.length_a   1.000
_cell.length_b   1.000
_cell.length_c   1.000
_cell.angle_alpha   90.00
_cell.angle_beta   90.00
_cell.angle_gamma   90.00
#
_symmetry.space_group_name_H-M   'P 1'
#
loop_
_entity.id
_entity.type
_entity.pdbx_description
1 polymer ?
#
loop_
_entity_poly.entity_id
_entity_poly.type
_entity_poly.pdbx_seq_one_letter_code
_entity_poly.pdbx_strand_id
1 'polypeptide(L)'
;MYEKNFFEKFKNTETEDVLNILNYVSDIKLRDKSGIFIGARMGRPEKAKIRKLDGEPHTLFPIGKEGGKLRSFQNAMEVGFVEAEFPTFFCEKCKKETILSTCEQCESKTKKIYFCDFCGLSENSKCIHGATKQYKTQRIDINYYFRNVLKKIGMQQYPDLVKGVRGTSNKNHIAEYFAKGIFRAKYDLQVNRDGTIRYDMTQLPITHFKPKEIGTSIDELEDMGYDKDIYGIKLTDTEQILELKPQDIILPKCEEAPELGADKILYNVSLFIDELLVSLYNLKKFYNLESERGLIGQLVVVLAPHISAGIVGRI
;
A
#
# COMPACT_ATOMS: atom_id res chain seq x y z
N MET A 1 18.99 27.73 28.76
CA MET A 1 18.02 28.83 28.60
C MET A 1 16.96 28.53 27.51
N TYR A 2 17.31 27.83 26.43
CA TYR A 2 16.36 27.49 25.35
C TYR A 2 15.27 26.46 25.76
N GLU A 3 15.60 25.46 26.58
CA GLU A 3 14.63 24.42 26.96
C GLU A 3 13.45 24.89 27.82
N LYS A 4 13.66 25.83 28.74
CA LYS A 4 12.57 26.34 29.59
C LYS A 4 11.51 27.10 28.79
N ASN A 5 11.93 27.86 27.79
CA ASN A 5 11.03 28.66 26.96
C ASN A 5 10.16 27.79 26.02
N PHE A 6 10.70 26.63 25.60
CA PHE A 6 9.99 25.66 24.78
C PHE A 6 8.81 25.01 25.52
N PHE A 7 9.04 24.53 26.75
CA PHE A 7 8.00 23.87 27.55
C PHE A 7 6.91 24.84 28.04
N GLU A 8 7.25 26.11 28.30
CA GLU A 8 6.27 27.14 28.66
C GLU A 8 5.37 27.49 27.47
N LYS A 9 5.93 27.67 26.29
CA LYS A 9 5.17 27.89 25.07
C LYS A 9 4.24 26.67 24.76
N PHE A 10 4.72 25.46 24.94
CA PHE A 10 3.94 24.23 24.69
C PHE A 10 2.72 24.11 25.62
N LYS A 11 2.87 24.48 26.91
CA LYS A 11 1.78 24.44 27.89
C LYS A 11 0.67 25.48 27.64
N ASN A 12 0.98 26.54 26.92
CA ASN A 12 0.06 27.64 26.64
C ASN A 12 -0.63 27.54 25.28
N THR A 13 -0.53 26.40 24.58
CA THR A 13 -1.24 26.17 23.31
C THR A 13 -2.66 25.69 23.55
N GLU A 14 -3.63 26.43 23.03
CA GLU A 14 -5.07 26.11 23.13
C GLU A 14 -5.58 25.28 21.96
N THR A 15 -4.72 24.86 21.00
CA THR A 15 -5.08 24.12 19.80
C THR A 15 -4.69 22.65 19.92
N GLU A 16 -5.55 21.76 19.42
CA GLU A 16 -5.27 20.32 19.32
C GLU A 16 -4.49 19.93 18.03
N ASP A 17 -4.34 20.86 17.10
CA ASP A 17 -3.60 20.63 15.86
C ASP A 17 -2.08 20.66 16.11
N VAL A 18 -1.46 19.50 15.93
CA VAL A 18 -0.02 19.28 16.13
C VAL A 18 0.84 20.21 15.30
N LEU A 19 0.48 20.52 14.06
CA LEU A 19 1.25 21.40 13.19
C LEU A 19 1.21 22.85 13.69
N ASN A 20 0.07 23.31 14.17
CA ASN A 20 -0.08 24.63 14.77
C ASN A 20 0.69 24.74 16.09
N ILE A 21 0.68 23.69 16.91
CA ILE A 21 1.49 23.62 18.14
C ILE A 21 2.97 23.72 17.79
N LEU A 22 3.44 22.91 16.83
CA LEU A 22 4.84 22.93 16.41
C LEU A 22 5.27 24.28 15.83
N ASN A 23 4.42 24.94 15.04
CA ASN A 23 4.70 26.25 14.47
C ASN A 23 4.68 27.38 15.52
N TYR A 24 3.90 27.22 16.58
CA TYR A 24 3.88 28.17 17.69
C TYR A 24 5.14 28.07 18.56
N VAL A 25 5.65 26.87 18.73
CA VAL A 25 6.80 26.59 19.61
C VAL A 25 8.14 26.75 18.87
N SER A 26 8.16 26.48 17.57
CA SER A 26 9.36 26.52 16.73
C SER A 26 9.61 27.92 16.15
N ASP A 27 10.88 28.28 16.06
CA ASP A 27 11.31 29.50 15.33
C ASP A 27 11.31 29.29 13.80
N ILE A 28 11.15 28.04 13.34
CA ILE A 28 11.09 27.66 11.93
C ILE A 28 9.65 27.32 11.58
N LYS A 29 9.13 27.92 10.50
CA LYS A 29 7.79 27.61 10.01
C LYS A 29 7.75 26.26 9.35
N LEU A 30 7.05 25.30 9.98
CA LEU A 30 6.78 23.98 9.44
C LEU A 30 5.50 24.03 8.60
N ARG A 31 5.50 23.30 7.48
CA ARG A 31 4.34 23.15 6.60
C ARG A 31 4.04 21.67 6.45
N ASP A 32 2.78 21.31 6.55
CA ASP A 32 2.35 20.01 6.08
C ASP A 32 2.41 20.03 4.53
N LYS A 33 3.32 19.27 3.98
CA LYS A 33 3.55 19.23 2.53
C LYS A 33 2.74 18.15 1.85
N SER A 34 2.28 17.16 2.59
CA SER A 34 1.86 15.93 1.96
C SER A 34 0.66 15.23 2.58
N GLY A 35 0.10 15.63 3.67
CA GLY A 35 -1.03 14.91 4.23
C GLY A 35 -0.94 13.38 4.00
N ILE A 36 -1.92 12.81 3.30
CA ILE A 36 -1.89 11.43 2.78
C ILE A 36 -1.32 11.47 1.36
N PHE A 37 -0.33 10.64 1.06
CA PHE A 37 0.35 10.59 -0.24
C PHE A 37 0.65 9.15 -0.68
N ILE A 38 0.82 8.97 -1.99
CA ILE A 38 1.35 7.72 -2.54
C ILE A 38 2.86 7.73 -2.36
N GLY A 39 3.39 6.80 -1.56
CA GLY A 39 4.82 6.60 -1.41
C GLY A 39 5.35 5.63 -2.46
N ALA A 40 6.39 6.03 -3.18
CA ALA A 40 7.02 5.20 -4.19
C ALA A 40 8.53 5.15 -3.99
N ARG A 41 9.15 4.02 -4.32
CA ARG A 41 10.59 3.85 -4.33
C ARG A 41 11.06 3.38 -5.70
N MET A 42 11.93 4.14 -6.32
CA MET A 42 12.55 3.76 -7.59
C MET A 42 13.63 2.69 -7.37
N GLY A 43 13.63 1.67 -8.21
CA GLY A 43 14.68 0.65 -8.24
C GLY A 43 15.88 1.08 -9.07
N ARG A 44 17.04 0.47 -8.84
CA ARG A 44 18.20 0.59 -9.73
C ARG A 44 17.95 -0.25 -10.99
N PRO A 45 18.50 0.11 -12.18
CA PRO A 45 18.33 -0.66 -13.41
C PRO A 45 18.71 -2.13 -13.26
N GLU A 46 19.82 -2.44 -12.60
CA GLU A 46 20.29 -3.80 -12.34
C GLU A 46 19.35 -4.62 -11.46
N LYS A 47 18.56 -3.96 -10.59
CA LYS A 47 17.65 -4.57 -9.62
C LYS A 47 16.19 -4.21 -9.87
N ALA A 48 15.95 -3.47 -10.92
CA ALA A 48 14.63 -2.92 -11.24
C ALA A 48 13.75 -3.91 -11.99
N LYS A 49 14.26 -5.11 -12.31
CA LYS A 49 13.48 -6.15 -12.97
C LYS A 49 12.19 -6.44 -12.18
N ILE A 50 11.07 -6.32 -12.85
CA ILE A 50 9.79 -6.71 -12.29
C ILE A 50 9.86 -8.22 -12.01
N ARG A 51 9.82 -8.57 -10.73
CA ARG A 51 9.77 -9.96 -10.27
C ARG A 51 8.35 -10.24 -9.81
N LYS A 52 7.48 -10.57 -10.74
CA LYS A 52 6.13 -11.01 -10.42
C LYS A 52 6.21 -12.28 -9.58
N LEU A 53 5.38 -12.36 -8.54
CA LEU A 53 5.17 -13.62 -7.85
C LEU A 53 4.45 -14.59 -8.78
N ASP A 54 4.87 -15.83 -8.70
CA ASP A 54 4.27 -16.96 -9.41
C ASP A 54 2.75 -17.02 -9.16
N GLY A 55 1.95 -16.92 -10.21
CA GLY A 55 0.49 -16.84 -10.12
C GLY A 55 -0.09 -15.46 -9.89
N GLU A 56 0.73 -14.40 -9.85
CA GLU A 56 0.30 -13.00 -9.77
C GLU A 56 -0.77 -12.77 -8.70
N PRO A 57 -0.44 -12.95 -7.40
CA PRO A 57 -1.42 -12.90 -6.34
C PRO A 57 -1.93 -11.47 -6.07
N HIS A 58 -3.18 -11.38 -5.66
CA HIS A 58 -3.77 -10.16 -5.14
C HIS A 58 -3.55 -9.98 -3.62
N THR A 59 -3.27 -11.08 -2.92
CA THR A 59 -3.02 -11.06 -1.49
C THR A 59 -1.93 -12.04 -1.07
N LEU A 60 -1.22 -11.69 0.01
CA LEU A 60 -0.28 -12.58 0.68
C LEU A 60 -0.96 -13.47 1.73
N PHE A 61 -2.23 -13.79 1.54
CA PHE A 61 -2.95 -14.77 2.36
C PHE A 61 -2.73 -16.18 1.80
N PRO A 62 -2.31 -17.17 2.63
CA PRO A 62 -2.08 -18.54 2.19
C PRO A 62 -3.40 -19.23 1.88
N ILE A 63 -3.47 -19.91 0.74
CA ILE A 63 -4.61 -20.72 0.31
C ILE A 63 -4.23 -22.18 0.06
N GLY A 64 -3.02 -22.59 0.44
CA GLY A 64 -2.55 -23.97 0.37
C GLY A 64 -2.59 -24.56 -1.04
N LYS A 65 -2.96 -25.84 -1.11
CA LYS A 65 -3.21 -26.57 -2.36
C LYS A 65 -4.65 -26.42 -2.83
N GLU A 66 -5.56 -26.05 -1.94
CA GLU A 66 -7.01 -26.00 -2.12
C GLU A 66 -7.40 -24.91 -3.13
N GLY A 67 -6.59 -23.86 -3.30
CA GLY A 67 -6.76 -22.84 -4.34
C GLY A 67 -6.50 -23.31 -5.78
N GLY A 68 -6.02 -24.54 -5.97
CA GLY A 68 -5.73 -25.12 -7.27
C GLY A 68 -4.56 -24.43 -8.01
N LYS A 69 -4.54 -24.59 -9.35
CA LYS A 69 -3.50 -24.01 -10.21
C LYS A 69 -3.53 -22.48 -10.20
N LEU A 70 -4.72 -21.90 -10.20
CA LEU A 70 -4.93 -20.45 -10.22
C LEU A 70 -4.73 -19.79 -8.85
N ARG A 71 -4.53 -20.59 -7.79
CA ARG A 71 -4.45 -20.10 -6.41
C ARG A 71 -5.67 -19.25 -6.01
N SER A 72 -6.85 -19.69 -6.46
CA SER A 72 -8.11 -19.00 -6.33
C SER A 72 -8.71 -19.21 -4.93
N PHE A 73 -9.18 -18.13 -4.33
CA PHE A 73 -9.99 -18.20 -3.12
C PHE A 73 -11.32 -18.89 -3.38
N GLN A 74 -11.94 -18.67 -4.53
CA GLN A 74 -13.21 -19.28 -4.92
C GLN A 74 -13.09 -20.81 -4.90
N ASN A 75 -12.03 -21.36 -5.49
CA ASN A 75 -11.77 -22.81 -5.42
C ASN A 75 -11.57 -23.31 -3.97
N ALA A 76 -10.82 -22.56 -3.17
CA ALA A 76 -10.63 -22.92 -1.77
C ALA A 76 -11.94 -22.87 -0.96
N MET A 77 -12.83 -21.93 -1.29
CA MET A 77 -14.16 -21.81 -0.68
C MET A 77 -15.09 -22.98 -1.06
N GLU A 78 -15.00 -23.50 -2.30
CA GLU A 78 -15.72 -24.71 -2.72
C GLU A 78 -15.26 -25.94 -1.92
N VAL A 79 -13.96 -26.05 -1.64
CA VAL A 79 -13.40 -27.09 -0.75
C VAL A 79 -13.80 -26.86 0.70
N GLY A 80 -14.04 -25.63 1.12
CA GLY A 80 -14.51 -25.22 2.44
C GLY A 80 -13.41 -25.01 3.48
N PHE A 81 -12.18 -25.39 3.20
CA PHE A 81 -11.05 -25.19 4.11
C PHE A 81 -9.76 -24.90 3.38
N VAL A 82 -8.77 -24.42 4.12
CA VAL A 82 -7.39 -24.25 3.68
C VAL A 82 -6.46 -24.84 4.74
N GLU A 83 -5.47 -25.63 4.30
CA GLU A 83 -4.42 -26.15 5.16
C GLU A 83 -3.08 -25.49 4.82
N ALA A 84 -2.56 -24.74 5.77
CA ALA A 84 -1.28 -24.03 5.61
C ALA A 84 -0.68 -23.69 6.99
N GLU A 85 0.55 -23.16 6.98
CA GLU A 85 1.16 -22.62 8.18
C GLU A 85 0.59 -21.23 8.48
N PHE A 86 -0.10 -21.13 9.60
CA PHE A 86 -0.67 -19.88 10.12
C PHE A 86 -0.14 -19.56 11.51
N PRO A 87 -0.06 -18.27 11.86
CA PRO A 87 0.25 -17.86 13.21
C PRO A 87 -0.87 -18.28 14.15
N THR A 88 -0.54 -18.41 15.42
CA THR A 88 -1.52 -18.76 16.47
C THR A 88 -1.69 -17.59 17.41
N PHE A 89 -2.89 -17.09 17.53
CA PHE A 89 -3.30 -16.05 18.48
C PHE A 89 -4.49 -16.53 19.30
N PHE A 90 -4.70 -15.93 20.45
CA PHE A 90 -5.82 -16.21 21.33
C PHE A 90 -6.58 -14.93 21.69
N CYS A 91 -7.87 -14.96 21.51
CA CYS A 91 -8.75 -13.88 21.93
C CYS A 91 -9.25 -14.14 23.37
N GLU A 92 -8.81 -13.32 24.31
CA GLU A 92 -9.23 -13.47 25.71
C GLU A 92 -10.72 -13.19 25.92
N LYS A 93 -11.30 -12.30 25.12
CA LYS A 93 -12.71 -11.93 25.21
C LYS A 93 -13.63 -13.04 24.68
N CYS A 94 -13.31 -13.60 23.54
CA CYS A 94 -14.10 -14.67 22.90
C CYS A 94 -13.66 -16.09 23.32
N LYS A 95 -12.53 -16.22 24.07
CA LYS A 95 -11.96 -17.49 24.54
C LYS A 95 -11.69 -18.50 23.42
N LYS A 96 -11.19 -17.99 22.25
CA LYS A 96 -10.91 -18.84 21.09
C LYS A 96 -9.58 -18.52 20.43
N GLU A 97 -9.02 -19.52 19.74
CA GLU A 97 -7.88 -19.34 18.85
C GLU A 97 -8.30 -18.63 17.56
N THR A 98 -7.39 -17.85 17.01
CA THR A 98 -7.53 -17.18 15.72
C THR A 98 -6.16 -17.06 15.04
N ILE A 99 -6.16 -16.86 13.73
CA ILE A 99 -4.95 -16.60 12.94
C ILE A 99 -4.63 -15.09 12.82
N LEU A 100 -5.48 -14.23 13.39
CA LEU A 100 -5.39 -12.78 13.23
C LEU A 100 -4.95 -12.10 14.54
N SER A 101 -4.16 -11.05 14.43
CA SER A 101 -3.74 -10.21 15.56
C SER A 101 -4.88 -9.39 16.18
N THR A 102 -6.00 -9.32 15.47
CA THR A 102 -7.26 -8.71 15.94
C THR A 102 -8.36 -9.74 15.75
N CYS A 103 -9.16 -9.97 16.78
CA CYS A 103 -10.23 -10.97 16.72
C CYS A 103 -11.29 -10.56 15.70
N GLU A 104 -11.63 -11.46 14.81
CA GLU A 104 -12.61 -11.26 13.74
C GLU A 104 -14.05 -11.14 14.23
N GLN A 105 -14.33 -11.52 15.50
CA GLN A 105 -15.68 -11.42 16.09
C GLN A 105 -15.88 -10.17 16.94
N CYS A 106 -14.90 -9.88 17.83
CA CYS A 106 -15.07 -8.80 18.82
C CYS A 106 -14.11 -7.64 18.63
N GLU A 107 -13.28 -7.70 17.57
CA GLU A 107 -12.29 -6.69 17.20
C GLU A 107 -11.25 -6.33 18.27
N SER A 108 -11.21 -7.09 19.37
CA SER A 108 -10.22 -6.91 20.42
C SER A 108 -8.85 -7.42 19.96
N LYS A 109 -7.78 -6.80 20.46
CA LYS A 109 -6.41 -7.31 20.24
C LYS A 109 -6.29 -8.71 20.84
N THR A 110 -5.62 -9.59 20.10
CA THR A 110 -5.39 -10.97 20.50
C THR A 110 -3.98 -11.14 21.07
N LYS A 111 -3.80 -12.11 21.94
CA LYS A 111 -2.47 -12.48 22.47
C LYS A 111 -1.79 -13.48 21.55
N LYS A 112 -0.47 -13.35 21.39
CA LYS A 112 0.34 -14.34 20.68
C LYS A 112 0.44 -15.61 21.52
N ILE A 113 0.25 -16.75 20.85
CA ILE A 113 0.50 -18.06 21.43
C ILE A 113 1.66 -18.69 20.66
N TYR A 114 2.47 -19.40 21.40
CA TYR A 114 3.61 -20.14 20.87
C TYR A 114 3.31 -21.62 20.84
N PHE A 115 3.94 -22.32 19.92
CA PHE A 115 3.79 -23.75 19.73
C PHE A 115 5.15 -24.44 19.90
N CYS A 116 5.16 -25.46 20.72
CA CYS A 116 6.26 -26.40 20.88
C CYS A 116 5.83 -27.76 20.32
N ASP A 117 6.65 -28.36 19.48
CA ASP A 117 6.33 -29.64 18.84
C ASP A 117 6.13 -30.79 19.87
N PHE A 118 6.65 -30.63 21.11
CA PHE A 118 6.53 -31.61 22.20
C PHE A 118 5.47 -31.26 23.24
N CYS A 119 5.40 -29.99 23.66
CA CYS A 119 4.52 -29.53 24.73
C CYS A 119 3.16 -29.01 24.23
N GLY A 120 3.01 -28.75 22.93
CA GLY A 120 1.84 -28.11 22.37
C GLY A 120 1.85 -26.59 22.54
N LEU A 121 0.69 -25.99 22.83
CA LEU A 121 0.51 -24.55 22.97
C LEU A 121 1.12 -24.04 24.28
N SER A 122 1.80 -22.89 24.20
CA SER A 122 2.44 -22.22 25.33
C SER A 122 2.32 -20.69 25.19
N GLU A 123 2.21 -19.98 26.29
CA GLU A 123 2.27 -18.52 26.32
C GLU A 123 3.72 -18.00 26.26
N ASN A 124 4.68 -18.85 26.52
CA ASN A 124 6.09 -18.50 26.57
C ASN A 124 6.81 -18.76 25.25
N SER A 125 7.70 -17.84 24.86
CA SER A 125 8.54 -17.95 23.67
C SER A 125 9.67 -18.98 23.78
N LYS A 126 9.88 -19.56 24.96
CA LYS A 126 10.85 -20.61 25.24
C LYS A 126 10.23 -21.68 26.13
N CYS A 127 10.56 -22.92 25.88
CA CYS A 127 10.21 -24.04 26.76
C CYS A 127 11.45 -24.87 27.05
N ILE A 128 11.30 -25.90 27.88
CA ILE A 128 12.39 -26.82 28.25
C ILE A 128 12.99 -27.57 27.05
N HIS A 129 12.24 -27.68 25.95
CA HIS A 129 12.67 -28.33 24.71
C HIS A 129 13.34 -27.36 23.71
N GLY A 130 13.48 -26.07 24.07
CA GLY A 130 14.12 -25.05 23.23
C GLY A 130 13.21 -23.91 22.80
N ALA A 131 13.54 -23.33 21.64
CA ALA A 131 12.75 -22.23 21.07
C ALA A 131 11.40 -22.73 20.54
N THR A 132 10.35 -21.99 20.85
CA THR A 132 8.98 -22.26 20.35
C THR A 132 8.73 -21.51 19.05
N LYS A 133 7.80 -22.03 18.24
CA LYS A 133 7.33 -21.39 17.01
C LYS A 133 6.06 -20.58 17.30
N GLN A 134 5.85 -19.48 16.64
CA GLN A 134 4.61 -18.70 16.74
C GLN A 134 3.56 -19.13 15.72
N TYR A 135 3.80 -20.18 14.99
CA TYR A 135 2.95 -20.71 13.92
C TYR A 135 2.90 -22.24 13.99
N LYS A 136 1.84 -22.79 13.46
CA LYS A 136 1.67 -24.23 13.24
C LYS A 136 0.95 -24.48 11.92
N THR A 137 1.12 -25.65 11.33
CA THR A 137 0.24 -26.11 10.27
C THR A 137 -1.15 -26.34 10.86
N GLN A 138 -2.15 -25.70 10.28
CA GLN A 138 -3.53 -25.81 10.75
C GLN A 138 -4.51 -25.70 9.59
N ARG A 139 -5.63 -26.40 9.76
CA ARG A 139 -6.75 -26.33 8.85
C ARG A 139 -7.73 -25.26 9.35
N ILE A 140 -8.03 -24.29 8.50
CA ILE A 140 -8.94 -23.18 8.80
C ILE A 140 -10.19 -23.25 7.92
N ASP A 141 -11.34 -22.85 8.44
CA ASP A 141 -12.55 -22.65 7.65
C ASP A 141 -12.41 -21.32 6.86
N ILE A 142 -12.10 -21.44 5.57
CA ILE A 142 -11.90 -20.26 4.72
C ILE A 142 -13.19 -19.48 4.51
N ASN A 143 -14.34 -20.16 4.46
CA ASN A 143 -15.64 -19.52 4.30
C ASN A 143 -15.99 -18.62 5.48
N TYR A 144 -15.63 -19.07 6.71
CA TYR A 144 -15.82 -18.28 7.92
C TYR A 144 -15.02 -16.96 7.85
N TYR A 145 -13.73 -17.03 7.55
CA TYR A 145 -12.89 -15.84 7.45
C TYR A 145 -13.35 -14.91 6.30
N PHE A 146 -13.70 -15.48 5.16
CA PHE A 146 -14.16 -14.72 4.00
C PHE A 146 -15.44 -13.95 4.27
N ARG A 147 -16.46 -14.62 4.84
CA ARG A 147 -17.74 -13.98 5.17
C ARG A 147 -17.58 -12.85 6.19
N ASN A 148 -16.74 -13.04 7.21
CA ASN A 148 -16.47 -12.00 8.19
C ASN A 148 -15.82 -10.76 7.54
N VAL A 149 -14.90 -10.96 6.61
CA VAL A 149 -14.29 -9.84 5.87
C VAL A 149 -15.32 -9.14 5.00
N LEU A 150 -16.11 -9.86 4.20
CA LEU A 150 -17.16 -9.25 3.37
C LEU A 150 -18.17 -8.44 4.20
N LYS A 151 -18.59 -8.99 5.33
CA LYS A 151 -19.48 -8.28 6.26
C LYS A 151 -18.85 -6.99 6.78
N LYS A 152 -17.58 -7.04 7.13
CA LYS A 152 -16.86 -5.87 7.67
C LYS A 152 -16.69 -4.76 6.65
N ILE A 153 -16.39 -5.09 5.40
CA ILE A 153 -16.20 -4.10 4.31
C ILE A 153 -17.53 -3.71 3.65
N GLY A 154 -18.66 -4.30 4.06
CA GLY A 154 -19.99 -4.00 3.51
C GLY A 154 -20.17 -4.39 2.04
N MET A 155 -19.34 -5.30 1.52
CA MET A 155 -19.33 -5.67 0.11
C MET A 155 -20.27 -6.86 -0.17
N GLN A 156 -21.23 -6.67 -1.07
CA GLN A 156 -22.14 -7.73 -1.50
C GLN A 156 -21.62 -8.47 -2.74
N GLN A 157 -20.95 -7.75 -3.63
CA GLN A 157 -20.33 -8.30 -4.83
C GLN A 157 -18.82 -8.17 -4.73
N TYR A 158 -18.09 -9.22 -5.04
CA TYR A 158 -16.64 -9.25 -5.02
C TYR A 158 -16.11 -9.81 -6.35
N PRO A 159 -14.84 -9.58 -6.70
CA PRO A 159 -14.26 -10.05 -7.96
C PRO A 159 -14.38 -11.57 -8.14
N ASP A 160 -14.64 -12.00 -9.36
CA ASP A 160 -14.79 -13.42 -9.71
C ASP A 160 -13.53 -14.25 -9.43
N LEU A 161 -12.37 -13.59 -9.41
CA LEU A 161 -11.09 -14.24 -9.15
C LEU A 161 -10.25 -13.42 -8.18
N VAL A 162 -10.13 -13.91 -6.95
CA VAL A 162 -9.17 -13.40 -5.97
C VAL A 162 -8.06 -14.43 -5.78
N LYS A 163 -6.82 -14.07 -6.09
CA LYS A 163 -5.66 -14.97 -6.04
C LYS A 163 -4.86 -14.75 -4.75
N GLY A 164 -4.54 -15.84 -4.08
CA GLY A 164 -3.66 -15.85 -2.91
C GLY A 164 -2.29 -16.48 -3.20
N VAL A 165 -1.57 -16.82 -2.14
CA VAL A 165 -0.29 -17.54 -2.21
C VAL A 165 -0.42 -18.96 -1.67
N ARG A 166 0.48 -19.87 -2.01
CA ARG A 166 0.47 -21.23 -1.44
C ARG A 166 0.82 -21.22 0.04
N GLY A 167 1.75 -20.37 0.43
CA GLY A 167 2.18 -20.18 1.82
C GLY A 167 2.89 -18.85 1.96
N THR A 168 3.03 -18.36 3.18
CA THR A 168 3.77 -17.15 3.48
C THR A 168 5.26 -17.43 3.61
N SER A 169 6.07 -16.42 3.31
CA SER A 169 7.53 -16.49 3.43
C SER A 169 8.09 -15.63 4.56
N ASN A 170 7.21 -15.00 5.33
CA ASN A 170 7.66 -14.23 6.49
C ASN A 170 7.93 -15.16 7.69
N LYS A 171 8.87 -14.78 8.55
CA LYS A 171 9.37 -15.60 9.68
C LYS A 171 8.26 -16.10 10.62
N ASN A 172 7.17 -15.34 10.75
CA ASN A 172 6.09 -15.64 11.70
C ASN A 172 4.83 -16.17 10.99
N HIS A 173 4.89 -16.40 9.69
CA HIS A 173 3.77 -16.86 8.86
C HIS A 173 2.50 -15.99 8.97
N ILE A 174 2.67 -14.69 9.26
CA ILE A 174 1.55 -13.76 9.35
C ILE A 174 0.90 -13.62 7.98
N ALA A 175 -0.37 -13.96 7.90
CA ALA A 175 -1.20 -13.77 6.73
C ALA A 175 -1.60 -12.29 6.60
N GLU A 176 -1.63 -11.78 5.38
CA GLU A 176 -2.17 -10.45 5.11
C GLU A 176 -3.68 -10.41 5.40
N TYR A 177 -4.18 -9.26 5.86
CA TYR A 177 -5.61 -9.09 6.05
C TYR A 177 -6.35 -9.15 4.72
N PHE A 178 -7.29 -10.07 4.59
CA PHE A 178 -7.85 -10.50 3.32
C PHE A 178 -8.64 -9.42 2.56
N ALA A 179 -9.21 -8.42 3.25
CA ALA A 179 -9.89 -7.29 2.62
C ALA A 179 -9.02 -6.58 1.57
N LYS A 180 -7.72 -6.43 1.87
CA LYS A 180 -6.77 -5.82 0.92
C LYS A 180 -6.66 -6.61 -0.38
N GLY A 181 -6.71 -7.93 -0.31
CA GLY A 181 -6.69 -8.81 -1.48
C GLY A 181 -7.93 -8.66 -2.36
N ILE A 182 -9.11 -8.50 -1.75
CA ILE A 182 -10.37 -8.27 -2.49
C ILE A 182 -10.29 -6.93 -3.23
N PHE A 183 -9.85 -5.87 -2.56
CA PHE A 183 -9.73 -4.56 -3.20
C PHE A 183 -8.66 -4.52 -4.28
N ARG A 184 -7.50 -5.18 -4.08
CA ARG A 184 -6.51 -5.28 -5.15
C ARG A 184 -7.05 -6.04 -6.36
N ALA A 185 -7.78 -7.13 -6.14
CA ALA A 185 -8.42 -7.86 -7.23
C ALA A 185 -9.43 -6.99 -7.99
N LYS A 186 -10.20 -6.15 -7.27
CA LYS A 186 -11.15 -5.21 -7.86
C LYS A 186 -10.48 -4.19 -8.78
N TYR A 187 -9.28 -3.75 -8.43
CA TYR A 187 -8.53 -2.72 -9.16
C TYR A 187 -7.35 -3.29 -9.97
N ASP A 188 -7.35 -4.58 -10.24
CA ASP A 188 -6.30 -5.28 -11.01
C ASP A 188 -4.88 -4.98 -10.53
N LEU A 189 -4.68 -5.01 -9.22
CA LEU A 189 -3.40 -4.79 -8.57
C LEU A 189 -2.82 -6.11 -8.05
N GLN A 190 -1.57 -6.37 -8.40
CA GLN A 190 -0.84 -7.55 -7.98
C GLN A 190 0.15 -7.19 -6.87
N VAL A 191 0.32 -8.09 -5.89
CA VAL A 191 1.24 -7.88 -4.78
C VAL A 191 2.48 -8.75 -4.96
N ASN A 192 3.65 -8.16 -4.68
CA ASN A 192 4.92 -8.87 -4.65
C ASN A 192 5.17 -9.50 -3.27
N ARG A 193 6.17 -10.39 -3.19
CA ARG A 193 6.52 -11.12 -1.96
C ARG A 193 6.80 -10.23 -0.75
N ASP A 194 7.29 -9.02 -1.00
CA ASP A 194 7.59 -8.01 0.01
C ASP A 194 6.40 -7.11 0.36
N GLY A 195 5.21 -7.41 -0.15
CA GLY A 195 3.99 -6.63 0.06
C GLY A 195 3.89 -5.39 -0.81
N THR A 196 4.82 -5.18 -1.75
CA THR A 196 4.83 -4.01 -2.63
C THR A 196 4.04 -4.25 -3.92
N ILE A 197 3.48 -3.18 -4.45
CA ILE A 197 2.99 -3.11 -5.83
C ILE A 197 4.12 -2.50 -6.67
N ARG A 198 4.36 -3.02 -7.87
CA ARG A 198 5.41 -2.56 -8.76
C ARG A 198 4.83 -2.12 -10.09
N TYR A 199 5.40 -1.10 -10.66
CA TYR A 199 5.06 -0.57 -11.97
C TYR A 199 6.33 -0.31 -12.78
N ASP A 200 6.19 -0.27 -14.09
CA ASP A 200 7.29 0.14 -14.97
C ASP A 200 7.30 1.66 -15.09
N MET A 201 8.46 2.22 -14.86
CA MET A 201 8.73 3.64 -15.00
C MET A 201 10.04 3.81 -15.75
N THR A 202 10.02 3.45 -17.03
CA THR A 202 11.15 3.68 -17.91
C THR A 202 11.31 5.19 -18.10
N GLN A 203 12.43 5.75 -17.66
CA GLN A 203 12.70 7.17 -17.74
C GLN A 203 13.82 7.47 -18.71
N LEU A 204 13.54 8.36 -19.65
CA LEU A 204 14.57 9.17 -20.27
C LEU A 204 14.85 10.39 -19.38
N PRO A 205 16.09 10.83 -19.23
CA PRO A 205 16.40 12.07 -18.51
C PRO A 205 15.86 13.26 -19.30
N ILE A 206 14.61 13.65 -18.98
CA ILE A 206 13.94 14.79 -19.59
C ILE A 206 14.17 15.99 -18.69
N THR A 207 14.72 17.06 -19.24
CA THR A 207 14.93 18.32 -18.54
C THR A 207 13.99 19.41 -19.05
N HIS A 208 13.49 19.26 -20.26
CA HIS A 208 12.60 20.21 -20.93
C HIS A 208 11.49 19.44 -21.65
N PHE A 209 10.31 20.05 -21.74
CA PHE A 209 9.15 19.47 -22.41
C PHE A 209 8.24 20.57 -22.96
N LYS A 210 7.34 20.19 -23.85
CA LYS A 210 6.23 21.02 -24.28
C LYS A 210 4.93 20.48 -23.72
N PRO A 211 3.98 21.34 -23.30
CA PRO A 211 2.66 20.90 -22.82
C PRO A 211 1.97 19.91 -23.78
N LYS A 212 2.09 20.14 -25.07
CA LYS A 212 1.55 19.25 -26.13
C LYS A 212 2.12 17.82 -26.06
N GLU A 213 3.41 17.66 -25.73
CA GLU A 213 4.06 16.34 -25.70
C GLU A 213 3.55 15.46 -24.56
N ILE A 214 3.21 16.08 -23.44
CA ILE A 214 2.70 15.37 -22.26
C ILE A 214 1.17 15.41 -22.16
N GLY A 215 0.51 16.19 -23.03
CA GLY A 215 -0.94 16.32 -23.07
C GLY A 215 -1.56 16.98 -21.83
N THR A 216 -0.78 17.78 -21.08
CA THR A 216 -1.24 18.56 -19.93
C THR A 216 -1.68 19.94 -20.39
N SER A 217 -2.82 20.42 -19.88
CA SER A 217 -3.34 21.75 -20.22
C SER A 217 -2.49 22.87 -19.63
N ILE A 218 -2.60 24.06 -20.22
CA ILE A 218 -1.89 25.26 -19.71
C ILE A 218 -2.36 25.59 -18.30
N ASP A 219 -3.66 25.54 -18.06
CA ASP A 219 -4.26 25.84 -16.74
C ASP A 219 -3.72 24.90 -15.65
N GLU A 220 -3.65 23.58 -15.92
CA GLU A 220 -3.07 22.61 -14.99
C GLU A 220 -1.60 22.89 -14.71
N LEU A 221 -0.84 23.31 -15.73
CA LEU A 221 0.57 23.68 -15.58
C LEU A 221 0.75 24.99 -14.80
N GLU A 222 -0.10 25.99 -15.05
CA GLU A 222 -0.09 27.23 -14.26
C GLU A 222 -0.40 26.93 -12.78
N ASP A 223 -1.36 26.05 -12.47
CA ASP A 223 -1.67 25.60 -11.10
C ASP A 223 -0.48 24.90 -10.43
N MET A 224 0.33 24.19 -11.20
CA MET A 224 1.59 23.58 -10.74
C MET A 224 2.75 24.62 -10.66
N GLY A 225 2.50 25.86 -11.06
CA GLY A 225 3.44 26.97 -10.99
C GLY A 225 4.35 27.11 -12.23
N TYR A 226 3.97 26.53 -13.37
CA TYR A 226 4.64 26.76 -14.66
C TYR A 226 3.99 27.95 -15.37
N ASP A 227 4.37 29.17 -14.99
CA ASP A 227 3.79 30.42 -15.51
C ASP A 227 4.55 31.01 -16.70
N LYS A 228 5.77 30.55 -16.94
CA LYS A 228 6.66 31.07 -17.99
C LYS A 228 7.44 29.94 -18.67
N ASP A 229 7.76 30.16 -19.92
CA ASP A 229 8.68 29.32 -20.68
C ASP A 229 10.16 29.58 -20.36
N ILE A 230 11.07 28.84 -21.01
CA ILE A 230 12.53 28.97 -20.82
C ILE A 230 13.08 30.35 -21.21
N TYR A 231 12.31 31.13 -21.95
CA TYR A 231 12.68 32.49 -22.36
C TYR A 231 12.07 33.57 -21.47
N GLY A 232 11.31 33.17 -20.44
CA GLY A 232 10.64 34.08 -19.51
C GLY A 232 9.33 34.67 -20.05
N ILE A 233 8.84 34.18 -21.19
CA ILE A 233 7.56 34.58 -21.79
C ILE A 233 6.42 33.85 -21.05
N LYS A 234 5.31 34.55 -20.80
CA LYS A 234 4.15 33.94 -20.15
C LYS A 234 3.67 32.73 -20.96
N LEU A 235 3.33 31.63 -20.25
CA LEU A 235 2.80 30.43 -20.86
C LEU A 235 1.40 30.69 -21.41
N THR A 236 1.25 30.57 -22.73
CA THR A 236 -0.02 30.80 -23.45
C THR A 236 -0.23 29.81 -24.60
N ASP A 237 0.82 29.09 -25.00
CA ASP A 237 0.79 28.15 -26.11
C ASP A 237 1.41 26.81 -25.71
N THR A 238 0.77 25.72 -26.10
CA THR A 238 1.22 24.35 -25.85
C THR A 238 2.51 23.95 -26.56
N GLU A 239 3.01 24.77 -27.50
CA GLU A 239 4.29 24.58 -28.19
C GLU A 239 5.48 25.26 -27.48
N GLN A 240 5.22 26.06 -26.44
CA GLN A 240 6.28 26.67 -25.65
C GLN A 240 7.08 25.62 -24.88
N ILE A 241 8.38 25.86 -24.74
CA ILE A 241 9.27 24.91 -24.04
C ILE A 241 9.37 25.31 -22.57
N LEU A 242 9.09 24.35 -21.71
CA LEU A 242 9.18 24.47 -20.26
C LEU A 242 10.37 23.68 -19.72
N GLU A 243 11.01 24.19 -18.68
CA GLU A 243 12.00 23.45 -17.90
C GLU A 243 11.30 22.65 -16.81
N LEU A 244 11.54 21.34 -16.77
CA LEU A 244 10.98 20.47 -15.75
C LEU A 244 11.59 20.80 -14.37
N LYS A 245 10.75 21.17 -13.42
CA LYS A 245 11.19 21.48 -12.05
C LYS A 245 11.75 20.23 -11.36
N PRO A 246 12.80 20.37 -10.54
CA PRO A 246 13.46 19.21 -9.90
C PRO A 246 12.56 18.32 -9.04
N GLN A 247 11.45 18.87 -8.52
CA GLN A 247 10.48 18.15 -7.69
C GLN A 247 9.40 17.43 -8.51
N ASP A 248 9.28 17.73 -9.78
CA ASP A 248 8.22 17.20 -10.63
C ASP A 248 8.70 16.00 -11.42
N ILE A 249 7.79 15.11 -11.76
CA ILE A 249 8.02 13.94 -12.59
C ILE A 249 6.96 13.85 -13.68
N ILE A 250 7.37 13.38 -14.84
CA ILE A 250 6.45 13.00 -15.91
C ILE A 250 6.25 11.50 -15.80
N LEU A 251 4.98 11.06 -15.68
CA LEU A 251 4.64 9.64 -15.62
C LEU A 251 4.60 9.06 -17.03
N PRO A 252 5.52 8.16 -17.41
CA PRO A 252 5.51 7.54 -18.71
C PRO A 252 4.40 6.50 -18.82
N LYS A 253 3.85 6.34 -20.02
CA LYS A 253 3.09 5.17 -20.42
C LYS A 253 4.04 4.06 -20.84
N CYS A 254 3.73 2.83 -20.45
CA CYS A 254 4.46 1.66 -20.92
C CYS A 254 3.74 1.11 -22.17
N GLU A 255 4.30 1.31 -23.36
CA GLU A 255 3.68 0.83 -24.62
C GLU A 255 3.71 -0.69 -24.76
N GLU A 256 4.79 -1.33 -24.28
CA GLU A 256 4.95 -2.79 -24.36
C GLU A 256 4.04 -3.54 -23.38
N ALA A 257 3.71 -2.95 -22.24
CA ALA A 257 2.86 -3.52 -21.21
C ALA A 257 2.05 -2.41 -20.52
N PRO A 258 0.98 -1.90 -21.16
CA PRO A 258 0.21 -0.76 -20.65
C PRO A 258 -0.34 -0.96 -19.24
N GLU A 259 -0.61 -2.21 -18.85
CA GLU A 259 -1.08 -2.59 -17.52
C GLU A 259 -0.02 -2.42 -16.42
N LEU A 260 1.25 -2.25 -16.79
CA LEU A 260 2.37 -2.05 -15.87
C LEU A 260 2.86 -0.60 -15.83
N GLY A 261 2.29 0.28 -16.67
CA GLY A 261 2.64 1.70 -16.73
C GLY A 261 2.42 2.42 -15.41
N ALA A 262 3.28 3.38 -15.10
CA ALA A 262 3.20 4.14 -13.85
C ALA A 262 1.88 4.90 -13.72
N ASP A 263 1.36 5.48 -14.80
CA ASP A 263 0.08 6.16 -14.85
C ASP A 263 -1.07 5.24 -14.44
N LYS A 264 -1.15 4.06 -15.04
CA LYS A 264 -2.19 3.07 -14.77
C LYS A 264 -2.14 2.53 -13.36
N ILE A 265 -0.96 2.08 -12.92
CA ILE A 265 -0.79 1.49 -11.59
C ILE A 265 -1.04 2.53 -10.49
N LEU A 266 -0.52 3.76 -10.63
CA LEU A 266 -0.74 4.80 -9.62
C LEU A 266 -2.21 5.20 -9.52
N TYR A 267 -2.91 5.29 -10.64
CA TYR A 267 -4.36 5.51 -10.63
C TYR A 267 -5.11 4.38 -9.91
N ASN A 268 -4.85 3.13 -10.24
CA ASN A 268 -5.48 1.98 -9.59
C ASN A 268 -5.16 1.92 -8.08
N VAL A 269 -3.94 2.28 -7.69
CA VAL A 269 -3.55 2.38 -6.27
C VAL A 269 -4.30 3.50 -5.56
N SER A 270 -4.53 4.64 -6.20
CA SER A 270 -5.34 5.72 -5.63
C SER A 270 -6.78 5.27 -5.35
N LEU A 271 -7.40 4.56 -6.29
CA LEU A 271 -8.73 3.97 -6.11
C LEU A 271 -8.74 2.92 -4.98
N PHE A 272 -7.72 2.07 -4.93
CA PHE A 272 -7.56 1.08 -3.88
C PHE A 272 -7.42 1.73 -2.49
N ILE A 273 -6.65 2.82 -2.37
CA ILE A 273 -6.49 3.55 -1.11
C ILE A 273 -7.82 4.18 -0.69
N ASP A 274 -8.52 4.84 -1.61
CA ASP A 274 -9.82 5.45 -1.33
C ASP A 274 -10.85 4.41 -0.86
N GLU A 275 -10.87 3.24 -1.47
CA GLU A 275 -11.73 2.14 -1.04
C GLU A 275 -11.36 1.61 0.35
N LEU A 276 -10.06 1.47 0.65
CA LEU A 276 -9.59 1.10 1.99
C LEU A 276 -10.02 2.12 3.04
N LEU A 277 -9.83 3.41 2.75
CA LEU A 277 -10.22 4.49 3.66
C LEU A 277 -11.71 4.42 4.01
N VAL A 278 -12.56 4.30 2.99
CA VAL A 278 -14.02 4.27 3.19
C VAL A 278 -14.46 2.97 3.85
N SER A 279 -14.14 1.82 3.24
CA SER A 279 -14.77 0.54 3.61
C SER A 279 -14.13 -0.13 4.82
N LEU A 280 -12.84 0.10 5.09
CA LEU A 280 -12.15 -0.56 6.20
C LEU A 280 -11.90 0.35 7.39
N TYR A 281 -11.61 1.63 7.13
CA TYR A 281 -11.25 2.60 8.18
C TYR A 281 -12.34 3.60 8.50
N ASN A 282 -13.48 3.60 7.76
CA ASN A 282 -14.59 4.55 7.90
C ASN A 282 -14.14 6.02 7.79
N LEU A 283 -13.18 6.28 6.92
CA LEU A 283 -12.67 7.60 6.61
C LEU A 283 -13.20 8.09 5.27
N LYS A 284 -13.05 9.38 4.98
CA LYS A 284 -13.40 9.95 3.67
C LYS A 284 -12.36 9.55 2.63
N LYS A 285 -12.78 9.48 1.36
CA LYS A 285 -11.86 9.37 0.22
C LYS A 285 -10.86 10.53 0.26
N PHE A 286 -9.63 10.25 -0.14
CA PHE A 286 -8.58 11.25 -0.22
C PHE A 286 -8.32 11.72 -1.65
N TYR A 287 -8.06 10.79 -2.56
CA TYR A 287 -7.69 11.12 -3.94
C TYR A 287 -8.90 11.51 -4.78
N ASN A 288 -9.99 10.78 -4.68
CA ASN A 288 -11.25 11.01 -5.38
C ASN A 288 -11.08 11.20 -6.90
N LEU A 289 -10.23 10.37 -7.52
CA LEU A 289 -9.88 10.48 -8.93
C LEU A 289 -10.95 9.83 -9.82
N GLU A 290 -11.28 10.48 -10.93
CA GLU A 290 -12.20 9.97 -11.95
C GLU A 290 -11.46 9.32 -13.13
N SER A 291 -10.20 9.71 -13.35
CA SER A 291 -9.34 9.20 -14.42
C SER A 291 -7.86 9.29 -14.07
N GLU A 292 -7.00 8.69 -14.88
CA GLU A 292 -5.55 8.78 -14.77
C GLU A 292 -5.04 10.23 -14.82
N ARG A 293 -5.74 11.13 -15.52
CA ARG A 293 -5.42 12.55 -15.55
C ARG A 293 -5.56 13.25 -14.20
N GLY A 294 -6.40 12.75 -13.32
CA GLY A 294 -6.49 13.25 -11.96
C GLY A 294 -5.20 13.09 -11.13
N LEU A 295 -4.22 12.34 -11.62
CA LEU A 295 -2.88 12.25 -11.02
C LEU A 295 -2.03 13.51 -11.24
N ILE A 296 -2.37 14.35 -12.22
CA ILE A 296 -1.65 15.60 -12.49
C ILE A 296 -1.74 16.49 -11.25
N GLY A 297 -0.60 17.01 -10.81
CA GLY A 297 -0.50 17.82 -9.59
C GLY A 297 -0.61 17.08 -8.27
N GLN A 298 -0.84 15.75 -8.29
CA GLN A 298 -0.83 14.96 -7.06
C GLN A 298 0.59 14.79 -6.51
N LEU A 299 0.70 14.77 -5.19
CA LEU A 299 1.98 14.58 -4.53
C LEU A 299 2.35 13.09 -4.49
N VAL A 300 3.47 12.75 -5.12
CA VAL A 300 4.08 11.42 -5.03
C VAL A 300 5.42 11.55 -4.34
N VAL A 301 5.60 10.85 -3.21
CA VAL A 301 6.90 10.80 -2.54
C VAL A 301 7.72 9.66 -3.11
N VAL A 302 8.83 10.01 -3.76
CA VAL A 302 9.73 9.06 -4.40
C VAL A 302 11.07 9.06 -3.70
N LEU A 303 11.51 7.90 -3.24
CA LEU A 303 12.88 7.68 -2.79
C LEU A 303 13.73 7.29 -4.00
N ALA A 304 14.44 8.26 -4.57
CA ALA A 304 15.35 8.01 -5.66
C ALA A 304 16.55 7.15 -5.19
N PRO A 305 17.05 6.21 -6.01
CA PRO A 305 18.32 5.57 -5.79
C PRO A 305 19.46 6.59 -5.97
N HIS A 306 20.62 6.35 -5.35
CA HIS A 306 21.78 7.23 -5.48
C HIS A 306 22.32 7.37 -6.92
N ILE A 307 21.92 6.49 -7.82
CA ILE A 307 22.23 6.52 -9.23
C ILE A 307 20.89 6.55 -9.96
N SER A 308 20.63 7.65 -10.63
CA SER A 308 19.42 7.90 -11.40
C SER A 308 19.35 7.01 -12.64
N ALA A 309 18.59 5.98 -12.58
CA ALA A 309 17.92 5.32 -13.70
C ALA A 309 16.93 4.33 -13.11
N GLY A 310 15.74 4.78 -12.78
CA GLY A 310 14.69 3.89 -12.31
C GLY A 310 13.96 3.32 -13.51
N ILE A 311 13.94 2.00 -13.62
CA ILE A 311 13.08 1.28 -14.57
C ILE A 311 11.85 0.75 -13.87
N VAL A 312 11.88 0.60 -12.55
CA VAL A 312 10.79 0.05 -11.75
C VAL A 312 10.59 0.85 -10.48
N GLY A 313 9.38 1.33 -10.27
CA GLY A 313 8.93 1.90 -9.02
C GLY A 313 8.29 0.84 -8.10
N ARG A 314 8.21 1.15 -6.81
CA ARG A 314 7.50 0.39 -5.77
C ARG A 314 6.63 1.34 -4.99
N ILE A 315 5.39 0.97 -4.79
CA ILE A 315 4.42 1.68 -3.95
C ILE A 315 4.22 0.93 -2.65
#